data_74b3dbeab54b7cc8b337a48f8c3bda90
#
_entry.id   74b3dbeab54b7cc8b337a48f8c3bda90
#
_cell.length_a   1.000
_cell.length_b   1.000
_cell.length_c   1.000
_cell.angle_alpha   90.00
_cell.angle_beta   90.00
_cell.angle_gamma   90.00
#
_symmetry.space_group_name_H-M   'P 1'
#
loop_
_entity.id
_entity.type
_entity.pdbx_description
1 polymer ?
#
loop_
_entity_poly.entity_id
_entity_poly.type
_entity_poly.pdbx_seq_one_letter_code
_entity_poly.pdbx_strand_id
1 'polypeptide(L)'
;MSNEDKQGSTQDNKELLNLLKEFLKKSFSKEDLLRVLKEVISEIEIERAKEREIKAEKPKEEIKEEIVKEVLEKEISKIPIVFTKELSVFESIVKFLREEKKLRYSKIAKLLNRNPRVIWITYQRANKKFSNAILPDYSFEIPVDVISSKKYSVLESVVKYLHESCNLKFSTISEFLKKSYTTIHTAYARSKSKEKNKKEENAE
;
A
#
# COMPACT_ATOMS: atom_id res chain seq x y z
N MET A 1 -21.51 13.26 -10.44
CA MET A 1 -21.79 12.44 -9.25
C MET A 1 -21.83 13.35 -8.06
N SER A 2 -22.96 13.42 -7.49
CA SER A 2 -23.57 14.52 -6.77
C SER A 2 -23.16 14.63 -5.29
N ASN A 3 -23.26 15.86 -4.79
CA ASN A 3 -23.03 16.27 -3.39
C ASN A 3 -23.99 15.64 -2.36
N GLU A 4 -24.81 14.70 -2.74
CA GLU A 4 -25.83 14.09 -1.88
C GLU A 4 -25.27 13.01 -0.92
N ASP A 5 -24.20 12.29 -1.30
CA ASP A 5 -23.66 11.22 -0.46
C ASP A 5 -22.85 11.69 0.77
N LYS A 6 -22.47 12.97 0.81
CA LYS A 6 -21.76 13.54 1.98
C LYS A 6 -22.72 14.11 3.05
N GLN A 7 -23.98 14.37 2.74
CA GLN A 7 -24.94 14.89 3.69
C GLN A 7 -25.59 13.78 4.54
N GLY A 8 -25.79 12.57 4.02
CA GLY A 8 -26.34 11.43 4.76
C GLY A 8 -25.47 11.04 5.96
N SER A 9 -24.17 10.86 5.75
CA SER A 9 -23.22 10.43 6.80
C SER A 9 -23.09 11.43 7.98
N THR A 10 -23.30 12.73 7.73
CA THR A 10 -23.26 13.78 8.78
C THR A 10 -24.55 13.86 9.59
N GLN A 11 -25.67 13.49 9.00
CA GLN A 11 -26.98 13.47 9.66
C GLN A 11 -27.09 12.27 10.60
N ASP A 12 -26.72 11.08 10.12
CA ASP A 12 -26.70 9.83 10.91
C ASP A 12 -25.77 9.95 12.13
N ASN A 13 -24.60 10.57 11.96
CA ASN A 13 -23.67 10.82 13.06
C ASN A 13 -24.22 11.80 14.11
N LYS A 14 -25.02 12.80 13.71
CA LYS A 14 -25.68 13.73 14.65
C LYS A 14 -26.79 13.04 15.43
N GLU A 15 -27.59 12.19 14.80
CA GLU A 15 -28.65 11.43 15.47
C GLU A 15 -28.05 10.42 16.46
N LEU A 16 -26.99 9.70 16.06
CA LEU A 16 -26.27 8.79 16.95
C LEU A 16 -25.65 9.50 18.14
N LEU A 17 -25.12 10.71 17.94
CA LEU A 17 -24.55 11.54 19.01
C LEU A 17 -25.60 12.03 19.97
N ASN A 18 -26.82 12.34 19.50
CA ASN A 18 -27.94 12.75 20.33
C ASN A 18 -28.48 11.55 21.14
N LEU A 19 -28.64 10.40 20.56
CA LEU A 19 -29.03 9.16 21.25
C LEU A 19 -28.04 8.79 22.35
N LEU A 20 -26.72 8.88 22.05
CA LEU A 20 -25.67 8.68 23.06
C LEU A 20 -25.73 9.70 24.19
N LYS A 21 -25.99 10.97 23.91
CA LYS A 21 -26.16 12.00 24.94
C LYS A 21 -27.36 11.73 25.82
N GLU A 22 -28.49 11.31 25.27
CA GLU A 22 -29.68 10.95 26.04
C GLU A 22 -29.46 9.70 26.89
N PHE A 23 -28.81 8.66 26.35
CA PHE A 23 -28.46 7.45 27.07
C PHE A 23 -27.52 7.76 28.24
N LEU A 24 -26.48 8.56 28.03
CA LEU A 24 -25.55 8.95 29.08
C LEU A 24 -26.23 9.79 30.20
N LYS A 25 -27.13 10.70 29.84
CA LYS A 25 -27.90 11.48 30.82
C LYS A 25 -28.85 10.61 31.64
N LYS A 26 -29.35 9.49 31.08
CA LYS A 26 -30.34 8.62 31.74
C LYS A 26 -29.68 7.54 32.61
N SER A 27 -28.44 7.14 32.26
CA SER A 27 -27.75 6.01 32.89
C SER A 27 -26.71 6.42 33.94
N PHE A 28 -26.25 7.68 33.92
CA PHE A 28 -25.20 8.17 34.82
C PHE A 28 -25.57 9.49 35.47
N SER A 29 -25.15 9.67 36.73
CA SER A 29 -25.31 10.96 37.42
C SER A 29 -24.40 12.03 36.74
N LYS A 30 -24.73 13.29 36.89
CA LYS A 30 -23.91 14.39 36.34
C LYS A 30 -22.50 14.39 36.91
N GLU A 31 -22.32 13.93 38.13
CA GLU A 31 -21.03 13.84 38.82
C GLU A 31 -20.19 12.69 38.31
N ASP A 32 -20.80 11.54 38.04
CA ASP A 32 -20.09 10.37 37.42
C ASP A 32 -19.62 10.70 36.03
N LEU A 33 -20.45 11.36 35.21
CA LEU A 33 -20.07 11.82 33.87
C LEU A 33 -18.90 12.78 33.89
N LEU A 34 -18.89 13.74 34.83
CA LEU A 34 -17.79 14.67 34.98
C LEU A 34 -16.51 14.00 35.45
N ARG A 35 -16.61 12.95 36.26
CA ARG A 35 -15.48 12.16 36.71
C ARG A 35 -14.84 11.39 35.54
N VAL A 36 -15.64 10.68 34.77
CA VAL A 36 -15.16 9.91 33.56
C VAL A 36 -14.59 10.87 32.53
N LEU A 37 -15.22 12.01 32.26
CA LEU A 37 -14.68 13.00 31.33
C LEU A 37 -13.32 13.55 31.76
N LYS A 38 -13.13 13.84 33.06
CA LYS A 38 -11.83 14.30 33.58
C LYS A 38 -10.74 13.23 33.43
N GLU A 39 -11.09 11.96 33.66
CA GLU A 39 -10.19 10.83 33.54
C GLU A 39 -9.74 10.63 32.07
N VAL A 40 -10.67 10.64 31.15
CA VAL A 40 -10.39 10.55 29.69
C VAL A 40 -9.57 11.76 29.19
N ILE A 41 -9.87 12.98 29.66
CA ILE A 41 -9.09 14.16 29.29
C ILE A 41 -7.65 14.04 29.81
N SER A 42 -7.45 13.57 31.05
CA SER A 42 -6.11 13.38 31.61
C SER A 42 -5.30 12.31 30.84
N GLU A 43 -5.94 11.23 30.43
CA GLU A 43 -5.29 10.20 29.59
C GLU A 43 -4.87 10.75 28.23
N ILE A 44 -5.74 11.51 27.55
CA ILE A 44 -5.43 12.16 26.27
C ILE A 44 -4.29 13.18 26.41
N GLU A 45 -4.24 13.93 27.52
CA GLU A 45 -3.18 14.90 27.77
C GLU A 45 -1.83 14.20 28.03
N ILE A 46 -1.81 13.06 28.73
CA ILE A 46 -0.61 12.23 28.96
C ILE A 46 -0.13 11.64 27.64
N GLU A 47 -1.03 11.15 26.80
CA GLU A 47 -0.70 10.58 25.50
C GLU A 47 -0.13 11.64 24.55
N ARG A 48 -0.73 12.85 24.52
CA ARG A 48 -0.22 14.01 23.79
C ARG A 48 1.13 14.53 24.32
N ALA A 49 1.38 14.44 25.62
CA ALA A 49 2.65 14.81 26.20
C ALA A 49 3.74 13.81 25.80
N LYS A 50 3.47 12.50 25.84
CA LYS A 50 4.36 11.44 25.33
C LYS A 50 4.67 11.61 23.83
N GLU A 51 3.67 11.94 23.02
CA GLU A 51 3.87 12.24 21.60
C GLU A 51 4.74 13.49 21.37
N ARG A 52 4.67 14.49 22.25
CA ARG A 52 5.53 15.69 22.17
C ARG A 52 6.98 15.40 22.58
N GLU A 53 7.21 14.57 23.59
CA GLU A 53 8.55 14.14 24.00
C GLU A 53 9.22 13.28 22.92
N ILE A 54 8.50 12.33 22.30
CA ILE A 54 8.97 11.52 21.18
C ILE A 54 9.34 12.39 19.96
N LYS A 55 8.60 13.49 19.73
CA LYS A 55 8.87 14.44 18.66
C LYS A 55 10.05 15.38 18.92
N ALA A 56 10.43 15.57 20.18
CA ALA A 56 11.56 16.45 20.54
C ALA A 56 12.94 15.78 20.42
N GLU A 57 13.00 14.44 20.43
CA GLU A 57 14.26 13.69 20.40
C GLU A 57 14.76 13.30 19.00
N LYS A 58 13.95 13.47 17.94
CA LYS A 58 14.36 13.15 16.56
C LYS A 58 14.52 14.43 15.72
N PRO A 59 15.55 14.53 14.84
CA PRO A 59 15.67 15.65 13.92
C PRO A 59 14.43 15.77 13.03
N LYS A 60 13.96 17.00 12.79
CA LYS A 60 12.72 17.29 12.05
C LYS A 60 12.64 16.67 10.65
N GLU A 61 13.76 16.35 10.05
CA GLU A 61 13.84 15.69 8.73
C GLU A 61 13.55 14.19 8.82
N GLU A 62 14.05 13.49 9.84
CA GLU A 62 13.78 12.06 10.05
C GLU A 62 12.31 11.81 10.40
N ILE A 63 11.70 12.69 11.23
CA ILE A 63 10.27 12.60 11.57
C ILE A 63 9.39 12.80 10.32
N LYS A 64 9.75 13.75 9.43
CA LYS A 64 9.03 13.93 8.17
C LYS A 64 9.16 12.72 7.25
N GLU A 65 10.34 12.10 7.19
CA GLU A 65 10.56 10.91 6.36
C GLU A 65 9.81 9.68 6.91
N GLU A 66 9.78 9.51 8.23
CA GLU A 66 9.08 8.40 8.88
C GLU A 66 7.56 8.54 8.78
N ILE A 67 7.00 9.73 9.01
CA ILE A 67 5.56 10.03 8.83
C ILE A 67 5.16 9.88 7.35
N VAL A 68 5.97 10.39 6.43
CA VAL A 68 5.70 10.24 4.99
C VAL A 68 5.77 8.77 4.56
N LYS A 69 6.64 7.97 5.16
CA LYS A 69 6.74 6.55 4.92
C LYS A 69 5.51 5.80 5.47
N GLU A 70 5.12 6.08 6.70
CA GLU A 70 3.98 5.45 7.36
C GLU A 70 2.64 5.80 6.68
N VAL A 71 2.45 7.05 6.27
CA VAL A 71 1.25 7.49 5.51
C VAL A 71 1.23 6.87 4.11
N LEU A 72 2.38 6.74 3.44
CA LEU A 72 2.49 6.07 2.14
C LEU A 72 2.25 4.56 2.22
N GLU A 73 2.73 3.92 3.27
CA GLU A 73 2.53 2.48 3.51
C GLU A 73 1.06 2.18 3.85
N LYS A 74 0.36 3.08 4.55
CA LYS A 74 -1.08 2.96 4.80
C LYS A 74 -1.95 3.24 3.57
N GLU A 75 -1.56 4.21 2.71
CA GLU A 75 -2.36 4.57 1.52
C GLU A 75 -2.24 3.56 0.38
N ILE A 76 -1.07 2.91 0.19
CA ILE A 76 -0.87 1.97 -0.92
C ILE A 76 -0.07 0.76 -0.42
N SER A 77 -0.73 -0.10 0.34
CA SER A 77 -0.15 -1.38 0.79
C SER A 77 -0.24 -2.47 -0.28
N LYS A 78 -1.13 -2.32 -1.25
CA LYS A 78 -1.40 -3.30 -2.29
C LYS A 78 -1.61 -2.65 -3.66
N ILE A 79 -1.28 -3.38 -4.70
CA ILE A 79 -1.45 -2.98 -6.11
C ILE A 79 -2.40 -3.95 -6.77
N PRO A 80 -3.49 -3.49 -7.42
CA PRO A 80 -4.42 -4.33 -8.15
C PRO A 80 -3.78 -4.90 -9.43
N ILE A 81 -4.47 -5.81 -10.09
CA ILE A 81 -4.04 -6.31 -11.39
C ILE A 81 -4.16 -5.19 -12.42
N VAL A 82 -3.01 -4.78 -12.97
CA VAL A 82 -2.88 -3.66 -13.92
C VAL A 82 -2.09 -4.07 -15.17
N PHE A 83 -2.04 -5.37 -15.46
CA PHE A 83 -1.10 -5.90 -16.44
C PHE A 83 -1.69 -5.94 -17.84
N THR A 84 -0.88 -5.54 -18.81
CA THR A 84 -1.20 -5.57 -20.22
C THR A 84 -0.20 -6.43 -20.98
N LYS A 85 -0.54 -6.83 -22.20
CA LYS A 85 0.33 -7.64 -23.04
C LYS A 85 1.57 -6.85 -23.48
N GLU A 86 1.40 -5.57 -23.77
CA GLU A 86 2.40 -4.66 -24.34
C GLU A 86 3.46 -4.22 -23.32
N LEU A 87 3.07 -4.10 -22.06
CA LEU A 87 3.94 -3.60 -21.00
C LEU A 87 4.55 -4.75 -20.19
N SER A 88 5.78 -4.58 -19.74
CA SER A 88 6.31 -5.44 -18.67
C SER A 88 5.56 -5.24 -17.37
N VAL A 89 5.62 -6.22 -16.46
CA VAL A 89 4.96 -6.13 -15.14
C VAL A 89 5.38 -4.86 -14.39
N PHE A 90 6.67 -4.51 -14.43
CA PHE A 90 7.17 -3.31 -13.78
C PHE A 90 6.70 -2.02 -14.46
N GLU A 91 6.68 -1.98 -15.80
CA GLU A 91 6.16 -0.83 -16.57
C GLU A 91 4.68 -0.58 -16.26
N SER A 92 3.86 -1.63 -16.18
CA SER A 92 2.43 -1.53 -15.84
C SER A 92 2.23 -0.94 -14.44
N ILE A 93 2.97 -1.44 -13.45
CA ILE A 93 2.89 -0.96 -12.06
C ILE A 93 3.29 0.53 -11.97
N VAL A 94 4.41 0.91 -12.57
CA VAL A 94 4.88 2.31 -12.54
C VAL A 94 3.89 3.25 -13.22
N LYS A 95 3.32 2.84 -14.37
CA LYS A 95 2.32 3.62 -15.09
C LYS A 95 1.05 3.78 -14.26
N PHE A 96 0.53 2.73 -13.65
CA PHE A 96 -0.62 2.77 -12.75
C PHE A 96 -0.40 3.73 -11.57
N LEU A 97 0.72 3.60 -10.87
CA LEU A 97 1.03 4.46 -9.73
C LEU A 97 1.17 5.93 -10.13
N ARG A 98 1.65 6.20 -11.34
CA ARG A 98 1.79 7.57 -11.85
C ARG A 98 0.46 8.18 -12.32
N GLU A 99 -0.34 7.45 -13.06
CA GLU A 99 -1.54 7.96 -13.73
C GLU A 99 -2.79 7.87 -12.87
N GLU A 100 -3.03 6.71 -12.24
CA GLU A 100 -4.22 6.50 -11.40
C GLU A 100 -4.02 7.03 -9.97
N LYS A 101 -2.91 6.68 -9.33
CA LYS A 101 -2.61 7.13 -7.96
C LYS A 101 -1.98 8.53 -7.89
N LYS A 102 -1.70 9.16 -9.05
CA LYS A 102 -1.14 10.52 -9.18
C LYS A 102 0.16 10.73 -8.39
N LEU A 103 0.92 9.67 -8.11
CA LEU A 103 2.14 9.76 -7.31
C LEU A 103 3.29 10.44 -8.09
N ARG A 104 4.10 11.20 -7.38
CA ARG A 104 5.36 11.75 -7.91
C ARG A 104 6.39 10.63 -8.07
N TYR A 105 7.32 10.76 -9.03
CA TYR A 105 8.37 9.75 -9.28
C TYR A 105 9.22 9.43 -8.05
N SER A 106 9.52 10.42 -7.22
CA SER A 106 10.24 10.23 -5.96
C SER A 106 9.46 9.38 -4.96
N LYS A 107 8.13 9.56 -4.87
CA LYS A 107 7.25 8.76 -4.02
C LYS A 107 7.16 7.31 -4.53
N ILE A 108 6.97 7.11 -5.84
CA ILE A 108 6.97 5.78 -6.46
C ILE A 108 8.32 5.08 -6.23
N ALA A 109 9.41 5.82 -6.34
CA ALA A 109 10.75 5.29 -6.09
C ALA A 109 10.95 4.81 -4.66
N LYS A 110 10.52 5.58 -3.67
CA LYS A 110 10.52 5.19 -2.25
C LYS A 110 9.64 3.95 -2.03
N LEU A 111 8.41 3.96 -2.53
CA LEU A 111 7.44 2.86 -2.40
C LEU A 111 7.97 1.54 -2.98
N LEU A 112 8.56 1.58 -4.17
CA LEU A 112 9.06 0.39 -4.87
C LEU A 112 10.54 0.09 -4.57
N ASN A 113 11.17 0.84 -3.67
CA ASN A 113 12.59 0.70 -3.31
C ASN A 113 13.52 0.72 -4.54
N ARG A 114 13.34 1.71 -5.41
CA ARG A 114 14.08 1.90 -6.67
C ARG A 114 14.56 3.35 -6.81
N ASN A 115 15.53 3.57 -7.70
CA ASN A 115 16.02 4.92 -7.99
C ASN A 115 14.96 5.73 -8.76
N PRO A 116 14.72 7.03 -8.41
CA PRO A 116 13.75 7.89 -9.11
C PRO A 116 13.99 8.00 -10.62
N ARG A 117 15.25 8.01 -11.06
CA ARG A 117 15.61 8.04 -12.49
C ARG A 117 15.14 6.78 -13.21
N VAL A 118 15.27 5.62 -12.56
CA VAL A 118 14.77 4.33 -13.11
C VAL A 118 13.25 4.38 -13.27
N ILE A 119 12.52 4.89 -12.27
CA ILE A 119 11.07 5.04 -12.32
C ILE A 119 10.66 5.95 -13.48
N TRP A 120 11.31 7.12 -13.62
CA TRP A 120 11.02 8.05 -14.71
C TRP A 120 11.25 7.40 -16.10
N ILE A 121 12.40 6.75 -16.30
CA ILE A 121 12.72 6.04 -17.56
C ILE A 121 11.70 4.94 -17.85
N THR A 122 11.32 4.18 -16.82
CA THR A 122 10.33 3.09 -16.94
C THR A 122 8.97 3.64 -17.36
N TYR A 123 8.54 4.76 -16.74
CA TYR A 123 7.29 5.43 -17.14
C TYR A 123 7.33 5.92 -18.59
N GLN A 124 8.42 6.57 -19.01
CA GLN A 124 8.55 7.04 -20.40
C GLN A 124 8.47 5.89 -21.40
N ARG A 125 9.11 4.76 -21.09
CA ARG A 125 9.04 3.55 -21.93
C ARG A 125 7.63 2.97 -21.95
N ALA A 126 6.99 2.90 -20.81
CA ALA A 126 5.61 2.43 -20.70
C ALA A 126 4.66 3.28 -21.54
N ASN A 127 4.74 4.60 -21.41
CA ASN A 127 3.87 5.54 -22.12
C ASN A 127 4.09 5.50 -23.64
N LYS A 128 5.34 5.30 -24.09
CA LYS A 128 5.65 5.13 -25.52
C LYS A 128 5.08 3.84 -26.10
N LYS A 129 5.05 2.74 -25.33
CA LYS A 129 4.52 1.44 -25.78
C LYS A 129 2.99 1.38 -25.70
N PHE A 130 2.40 2.03 -24.72
CA PHE A 130 0.99 1.99 -24.42
C PHE A 130 0.56 3.34 -23.84
N SER A 131 -0.01 4.20 -24.68
CA SER A 131 -0.42 5.58 -24.30
C SER A 131 -1.76 5.61 -23.55
N ASN A 132 -2.60 4.58 -23.70
CA ASN A 132 -3.90 4.54 -23.04
C ASN A 132 -3.79 4.35 -21.53
N ALA A 133 -4.80 4.77 -20.77
CA ALA A 133 -4.91 4.48 -19.35
C ALA A 133 -5.05 2.97 -19.11
N ILE A 134 -4.44 2.48 -18.04
CA ILE A 134 -4.58 1.09 -17.60
C ILE A 134 -5.79 1.02 -16.68
N LEU A 135 -6.79 0.21 -17.02
CA LEU A 135 -7.92 -0.07 -16.14
C LEU A 135 -7.50 -1.10 -15.08
N PRO A 136 -7.52 -0.76 -13.79
CA PRO A 136 -7.17 -1.69 -12.74
C PRO A 136 -8.28 -2.72 -12.50
N ASP A 137 -7.89 -3.97 -12.30
CA ASP A 137 -8.77 -5.03 -11.83
C ASP A 137 -8.48 -5.29 -10.34
N TYR A 138 -9.45 -4.96 -9.50
CA TYR A 138 -9.35 -5.11 -8.04
C TYR A 138 -9.80 -6.50 -7.54
N SER A 139 -10.08 -7.44 -8.43
CA SER A 139 -10.40 -8.83 -8.04
C SER A 139 -9.26 -9.52 -7.32
N PHE A 140 -8.04 -9.08 -7.58
CA PHE A 140 -6.82 -9.58 -6.94
C PHE A 140 -5.80 -8.47 -6.73
N GLU A 141 -5.14 -8.47 -5.57
CA GLU A 141 -4.16 -7.45 -5.19
C GLU A 141 -2.81 -8.06 -4.78
N ILE A 142 -1.73 -7.41 -5.17
CA ILE A 142 -0.35 -7.83 -4.86
C ILE A 142 0.23 -6.89 -3.82
N PRO A 143 0.75 -7.38 -2.68
CA PRO A 143 1.42 -6.55 -1.69
C PRO A 143 2.63 -5.81 -2.28
N VAL A 144 2.79 -4.54 -1.92
CA VAL A 144 3.90 -3.70 -2.38
C VAL A 144 5.26 -4.29 -1.96
N ASP A 145 5.34 -4.93 -0.80
CA ASP A 145 6.56 -5.55 -0.29
C ASP A 145 7.13 -6.61 -1.23
N VAL A 146 6.25 -7.36 -1.89
CA VAL A 146 6.64 -8.36 -2.92
C VAL A 146 7.36 -7.67 -4.07
N ILE A 147 6.90 -6.49 -4.48
CA ILE A 147 7.41 -5.74 -5.63
C ILE A 147 8.67 -4.95 -5.28
N SER A 148 8.73 -4.43 -4.06
CA SER A 148 9.83 -3.60 -3.55
C SER A 148 11.10 -4.39 -3.25
N SER A 149 11.01 -5.70 -3.11
CA SER A 149 12.13 -6.59 -2.87
C SER A 149 13.20 -6.45 -3.98
N LYS A 150 14.47 -6.32 -3.56
CA LYS A 150 15.62 -6.31 -4.46
C LYS A 150 16.21 -7.71 -4.73
N LYS A 151 15.73 -8.72 -4.00
CA LYS A 151 16.23 -10.10 -4.12
C LYS A 151 15.96 -10.70 -5.49
N TYR A 152 14.81 -10.36 -6.07
CA TYR A 152 14.33 -10.87 -7.35
C TYR A 152 14.00 -9.72 -8.31
N SER A 153 13.91 -10.02 -9.60
CA SER A 153 13.24 -9.08 -10.52
C SER A 153 11.74 -8.97 -10.16
N VAL A 154 11.10 -7.87 -10.56
CA VAL A 154 9.68 -7.66 -10.24
C VAL A 154 8.80 -8.81 -10.76
N LEU A 155 9.06 -9.30 -11.97
CA LEU A 155 8.34 -10.45 -12.52
C LEU A 155 8.56 -11.72 -11.69
N GLU A 156 9.81 -12.01 -11.31
CA GLU A 156 10.15 -13.18 -10.49
C GLU A 156 9.46 -13.11 -9.12
N SER A 157 9.48 -11.94 -8.46
CA SER A 157 8.82 -11.73 -7.16
C SER A 157 7.32 -11.94 -7.25
N VAL A 158 6.67 -11.35 -8.25
CA VAL A 158 5.23 -11.44 -8.44
C VAL A 158 4.81 -12.87 -8.75
N VAL A 159 5.49 -13.54 -9.69
CA VAL A 159 5.17 -14.94 -10.06
C VAL A 159 5.35 -15.87 -8.86
N LYS A 160 6.44 -15.70 -8.12
CA LYS A 160 6.71 -16.49 -6.92
C LYS A 160 5.62 -16.31 -5.87
N TYR A 161 5.23 -15.07 -5.57
CA TYR A 161 4.15 -14.75 -4.63
C TYR A 161 2.82 -15.38 -5.05
N LEU A 162 2.43 -15.21 -6.32
CA LEU A 162 1.18 -15.74 -6.83
C LEU A 162 1.15 -17.27 -6.80
N HIS A 163 2.27 -17.93 -7.05
CA HIS A 163 2.36 -19.39 -7.04
C HIS A 163 2.46 -19.95 -5.62
N GLU A 164 3.36 -19.45 -4.77
CA GLU A 164 3.66 -20.02 -3.47
C GLU A 164 2.74 -19.53 -2.35
N SER A 165 2.41 -18.23 -2.34
CA SER A 165 1.58 -17.65 -1.29
C SER A 165 0.08 -17.69 -1.61
N CYS A 166 -0.27 -17.55 -2.89
CA CYS A 166 -1.67 -17.57 -3.33
C CYS A 166 -2.09 -18.92 -3.94
N ASN A 167 -1.17 -19.88 -4.03
CA ASN A 167 -1.39 -21.24 -4.56
C ASN A 167 -2.01 -21.27 -5.97
N LEU A 168 -1.69 -20.28 -6.81
CA LEU A 168 -2.20 -20.19 -8.17
C LEU A 168 -1.39 -21.06 -9.15
N LYS A 169 -2.11 -21.65 -10.10
CA LYS A 169 -1.47 -22.42 -11.19
C LYS A 169 -0.76 -21.45 -12.16
N PHE A 170 0.32 -21.89 -12.82
CA PHE A 170 1.05 -21.07 -13.80
C PHE A 170 0.20 -20.62 -14.99
N SER A 171 -0.80 -21.42 -15.40
CA SER A 171 -1.78 -21.02 -16.41
C SER A 171 -2.57 -19.78 -15.99
N THR A 172 -3.12 -19.79 -14.77
CA THR A 172 -3.86 -18.66 -14.21
C THR A 172 -2.98 -17.41 -14.03
N ILE A 173 -1.72 -17.62 -13.56
CA ILE A 173 -0.74 -16.52 -13.45
C ILE A 173 -0.42 -15.93 -14.84
N SER A 174 -0.31 -16.77 -15.87
CA SER A 174 -0.10 -16.35 -17.25
C SER A 174 -1.22 -15.45 -17.75
N GLU A 175 -2.46 -15.79 -17.44
CA GLU A 175 -3.65 -14.99 -17.77
C GLU A 175 -3.68 -13.66 -17.02
N PHE A 176 -3.41 -13.68 -15.72
CA PHE A 176 -3.40 -12.47 -14.88
C PHE A 176 -2.30 -11.48 -15.31
N LEU A 177 -1.10 -11.98 -15.54
CA LEU A 177 0.04 -11.13 -15.93
C LEU A 177 0.06 -10.80 -17.42
N LYS A 178 -0.84 -11.39 -18.24
CA LYS A 178 -0.88 -11.26 -19.70
C LYS A 178 0.47 -11.60 -20.36
N LYS A 179 1.13 -12.66 -19.84
CA LYS A 179 2.42 -13.15 -20.32
C LYS A 179 2.33 -14.63 -20.69
N SER A 180 3.21 -15.09 -21.60
CA SER A 180 3.21 -16.50 -21.99
C SER A 180 3.53 -17.42 -20.82
N TYR A 181 2.98 -18.62 -20.84
CA TYR A 181 3.25 -19.67 -19.85
C TYR A 181 4.75 -19.93 -19.66
N THR A 182 5.50 -19.98 -20.74
CA THR A 182 6.96 -20.19 -20.73
C THR A 182 7.68 -19.05 -20.00
N THR A 183 7.24 -17.79 -20.18
CA THR A 183 7.79 -16.63 -19.46
C THR A 183 7.56 -16.76 -17.97
N ILE A 184 6.36 -17.17 -17.55
CA ILE A 184 6.00 -17.35 -16.14
C ILE A 184 6.82 -18.47 -15.51
N HIS A 185 6.88 -19.63 -16.17
CA HIS A 185 7.65 -20.78 -15.68
C HIS A 185 9.14 -20.45 -15.55
N THR A 186 9.71 -19.77 -16.56
CA THR A 186 11.11 -19.33 -16.52
C THR A 186 11.38 -18.34 -15.39
N ALA A 187 10.48 -17.38 -15.16
CA ALA A 187 10.61 -16.43 -14.04
C ALA A 187 10.60 -17.14 -12.68
N TYR A 188 9.72 -18.11 -12.50
CA TYR A 188 9.67 -18.93 -11.29
C TYR A 188 10.96 -19.77 -11.11
N ALA A 189 11.41 -20.47 -12.15
CA ALA A 189 12.65 -21.25 -12.11
C ALA A 189 13.87 -20.40 -11.73
N ARG A 190 13.98 -19.17 -12.28
CA ARG A 190 15.04 -18.21 -11.91
C ARG A 190 14.96 -17.78 -10.46
N SER A 191 13.76 -17.57 -9.92
CA SER A 191 13.60 -17.22 -8.50
C SER A 191 14.08 -18.36 -7.60
N LYS A 192 13.80 -19.60 -7.95
CA LYS A 192 14.26 -20.80 -7.21
C LYS A 192 15.77 -21.00 -7.27
N SER A 193 16.39 -20.79 -8.43
CA SER A 193 17.86 -20.85 -8.56
C SER A 193 18.55 -19.83 -7.65
N LYS A 194 18.04 -18.58 -7.61
CA LYS A 194 18.57 -17.53 -6.71
C LYS A 194 18.41 -17.86 -5.22
N GLU A 195 17.39 -18.66 -4.86
CA GLU A 195 17.25 -19.13 -3.48
C GLU A 195 18.26 -20.19 -3.10
N LYS A 196 18.55 -21.13 -4.01
CA LYS A 196 19.53 -22.19 -3.78
C LYS A 196 20.93 -21.62 -3.58
N ASN A 197 21.39 -20.77 -4.52
CA ASN A 197 22.71 -20.17 -4.46
C ASN A 197 22.94 -19.40 -3.15
N LYS A 198 21.94 -18.68 -2.66
CA LYS A 198 22.06 -17.93 -1.40
C LYS A 198 22.05 -18.81 -0.14
N LYS A 199 21.49 -20.02 -0.21
CA LYS A 199 21.57 -20.99 0.90
C LYS A 199 22.95 -21.63 0.98
N GLU A 200 23.58 -21.84 -0.16
CA GLU A 200 24.95 -22.36 -0.26
C GLU A 200 25.98 -21.35 0.24
N GLU A 201 25.85 -20.06 -0.16
CA GLU A 201 26.71 -18.96 0.33
C GLU A 201 26.62 -18.69 1.86
N ASN A 202 25.51 -19.03 2.51
CA ASN A 202 25.34 -18.84 3.95
C ASN A 202 25.66 -20.12 4.76
N ALA A 203 26.03 -21.22 4.09
CA ALA A 203 26.39 -22.51 4.71
C ALA A 203 27.90 -22.76 4.75
N GLU A 204 28.69 -21.90 4.08
CA GLU A 204 30.17 -21.81 4.19
C GLU A 204 30.58 -20.73 5.21
#